data_934374ff5eb4c30254fc0929f363685a
#
_entry.id   934374ff5eb4c30254fc0929f363685a
#
_cell.length_a   1.000
_cell.length_b   1.000
_cell.length_c   1.000
_cell.angle_alpha   90.00
_cell.angle_beta   90.00
_cell.angle_gamma   90.00
#
_symmetry.space_group_name_H-M   'P 1'
#
loop_
_entity.id
_entity.type
_entity.pdbx_description
1 polymer ?
#
loop_
_entity_poly.entity_id
_entity_poly.type
_entity_poly.pdbx_seq_one_letter_code
_entity_poly.pdbx_strand_id
1 'polypeptide(L)'
;MTLVSTEWLNNNLSKVKIFDASWHMPNSNRNGHKEYLDKHIPGAMFWDLDEHSDKDSPFPHMLPNYDYWPRMLWSFGIENNDHIVVYDLSDVHSSCRLWFSLKYFGHQKVSVLDGGMKKWLKESRFTNNKINKDIGKFSYIDKINTKSKYKVSENFDWVKKKEQINDNIKNNLFTLVDAISHERFEGKVEEPRPNLRKGCVPGSKNIPFQDCVDLVTNTFKKKSELI
;
A
#
# COMPACT_ATOMS: atom_id res chain seq x y z
N MET A 1 -16.14 -2.86 -2.45
CA MET A 1 -15.50 -2.65 -3.79
C MET A 1 -14.01 -2.50 -3.55
N THR A 2 -13.17 -3.29 -4.21
CA THR A 2 -11.70 -3.26 -3.99
C THR A 2 -11.01 -2.21 -4.88
N LEU A 3 -11.48 -2.05 -6.11
CA LEU A 3 -11.00 -1.04 -7.06
C LEU A 3 -12.09 0.01 -7.32
N VAL A 4 -11.67 1.25 -7.51
CA VAL A 4 -12.54 2.36 -7.97
C VAL A 4 -11.88 3.04 -9.17
N SER A 5 -12.68 3.50 -10.13
CA SER A 5 -12.17 4.23 -11.29
C SER A 5 -11.84 5.68 -10.92
N THR A 6 -11.02 6.32 -11.75
CA THR A 6 -10.72 7.76 -11.65
C THR A 6 -11.98 8.62 -11.78
N GLU A 7 -12.92 8.22 -12.64
CA GLU A 7 -14.21 8.87 -12.79
C GLU A 7 -15.06 8.76 -11.52
N TRP A 8 -15.16 7.56 -10.95
CA TRP A 8 -15.88 7.35 -9.70
C TRP A 8 -15.31 8.22 -8.58
N LEU A 9 -13.96 8.23 -8.42
CA LEU A 9 -13.31 9.04 -7.39
C LEU A 9 -13.57 10.53 -7.62
N ASN A 10 -13.46 11.02 -8.86
CA ASN A 10 -13.71 12.43 -9.18
C ASN A 10 -15.14 12.88 -8.77
N ASN A 11 -16.12 11.99 -8.92
CA ASN A 11 -17.52 12.27 -8.55
C ASN A 11 -17.80 12.08 -7.04
N ASN A 12 -16.82 11.61 -6.26
CA ASN A 12 -16.99 11.29 -4.84
C ASN A 12 -15.92 11.91 -3.93
N LEU A 13 -15.12 12.88 -4.41
CA LEU A 13 -14.01 13.47 -3.65
C LEU A 13 -14.40 13.95 -2.24
N SER A 14 -15.59 14.54 -2.08
CA SER A 14 -16.08 15.05 -0.79
C SER A 14 -16.66 13.98 0.14
N LYS A 15 -16.82 12.73 -0.34
CA LYS A 15 -17.48 11.64 0.39
C LYS A 15 -16.51 10.57 0.88
N VAL A 16 -15.24 10.69 0.54
CA VAL A 16 -14.21 9.69 0.85
C VAL A 16 -13.00 10.35 1.50
N LYS A 17 -12.23 9.57 2.22
CA LYS A 17 -10.88 9.92 2.67
C LYS A 17 -9.88 9.40 1.65
N ILE A 18 -8.94 10.23 1.23
CA ILE A 18 -8.02 9.88 0.15
C ILE A 18 -6.59 9.90 0.69
N PHE A 19 -5.82 8.84 0.39
CA PHE A 19 -4.40 8.79 0.72
C PHE A 19 -3.55 8.63 -0.54
N ASP A 20 -2.55 9.50 -0.66
CA ASP A 20 -1.39 9.27 -1.48
C ASP A 20 -0.40 8.42 -0.68
N ALA A 21 -0.16 7.21 -1.14
CA ALA A 21 0.76 6.26 -0.52
C ALA A 21 1.97 5.99 -1.44
N SER A 22 2.39 7.01 -2.19
CA SER A 22 3.53 6.91 -3.11
C SER A 22 4.82 6.67 -2.35
N TRP A 23 5.45 5.54 -2.63
CA TRP A 23 6.77 5.18 -2.16
C TRP A 23 7.61 4.70 -3.35
N HIS A 24 8.88 5.05 -3.39
CA HIS A 24 9.77 4.70 -4.47
C HIS A 24 10.97 3.90 -3.99
N MET A 25 11.48 3.03 -4.85
CA MET A 25 12.72 2.30 -4.57
C MET A 25 13.88 3.29 -4.35
N PRO A 26 14.78 3.03 -3.39
CA PRO A 26 15.88 3.96 -3.05
C PRO A 26 16.75 4.36 -4.24
N ASN A 27 16.91 3.47 -5.23
CA ASN A 27 17.70 3.71 -6.43
C ASN A 27 16.99 4.51 -7.52
N SER A 28 15.73 4.91 -7.32
CA SER A 28 14.94 5.64 -8.33
C SER A 28 15.21 7.13 -8.36
N ASN A 29 15.92 7.69 -7.36
CA ASN A 29 16.11 9.13 -7.15
C ASN A 29 14.80 9.93 -7.09
N ARG A 30 13.68 9.28 -6.72
CA ARG A 30 12.36 9.88 -6.56
C ARG A 30 12.01 10.01 -5.09
N ASN A 31 11.09 10.94 -4.76
CA ASN A 31 10.59 11.13 -3.40
C ASN A 31 9.08 11.35 -3.43
N GLY A 32 8.32 10.38 -2.95
CA GLY A 32 6.85 10.40 -2.99
C GLY A 32 6.25 11.59 -2.24
N HIS A 33 6.81 11.97 -1.10
CA HIS A 33 6.33 13.14 -0.35
C HIS A 33 6.54 14.46 -1.12
N LYS A 34 7.70 14.64 -1.76
CA LYS A 34 7.93 15.84 -2.59
C LYS A 34 6.98 15.88 -3.78
N GLU A 35 6.75 14.74 -4.44
CA GLU A 35 5.81 14.65 -5.56
C GLU A 35 4.38 14.95 -5.12
N TYR A 36 3.95 14.47 -3.94
CA TYR A 36 2.67 14.82 -3.32
C TYR A 36 2.55 16.33 -3.04
N LEU A 37 3.60 16.97 -2.49
CA LEU A 37 3.62 18.41 -2.22
C LEU A 37 3.47 19.25 -3.50
N ASP A 38 4.07 18.78 -4.59
CA ASP A 38 3.98 19.43 -5.89
C ASP A 38 2.59 19.24 -6.51
N LYS A 39 2.06 18.00 -6.47
CA LYS A 39 0.81 17.67 -7.15
C LYS A 39 0.14 16.43 -6.59
N HIS A 40 -1.07 16.58 -6.08
CA HIS A 40 -1.88 15.45 -5.55
C HIS A 40 -3.36 15.56 -5.93
N ILE A 41 -4.12 14.49 -5.77
CA ILE A 41 -5.58 14.48 -5.93
C ILE A 41 -6.21 15.36 -4.85
N PRO A 42 -7.19 16.24 -5.19
CA PRO A 42 -7.81 17.15 -4.22
C PRO A 42 -8.32 16.42 -2.96
N GLY A 43 -7.94 16.94 -1.79
CA GLY A 43 -8.31 16.36 -0.50
C GLY A 43 -7.48 15.15 -0.06
N ALA A 44 -6.49 14.72 -0.84
CA ALA A 44 -5.60 13.65 -0.45
C ALA A 44 -4.69 14.06 0.70
N MET A 45 -4.41 13.10 1.56
CA MET A 45 -3.41 13.15 2.62
C MET A 45 -2.24 12.25 2.24
N PHE A 46 -1.02 12.59 2.66
CA PHE A 46 0.14 11.75 2.39
C PHE A 46 0.32 10.70 3.50
N TRP A 47 0.49 9.44 3.09
CA TRP A 47 0.82 8.35 4.00
C TRP A 47 2.23 7.84 3.69
N ASP A 48 3.15 8.04 4.61
CA ASP A 48 4.54 7.65 4.48
C ASP A 48 4.73 6.20 4.92
N LEU A 49 5.10 5.33 3.98
CA LEU A 49 5.36 3.91 4.25
C LEU A 49 6.51 3.71 5.24
N ASP A 50 7.58 4.48 5.08
CA ASP A 50 8.75 4.35 5.95
C ASP A 50 8.42 4.82 7.36
N GLU A 51 7.73 5.96 7.51
CA GLU A 51 7.33 6.50 8.81
C GLU A 51 6.34 5.59 9.54
N HIS A 52 5.39 5.01 8.84
CA HIS A 52 4.28 4.25 9.44
C HIS A 52 4.49 2.73 9.44
N SER A 53 5.72 2.26 9.26
CA SER A 53 6.13 0.87 9.47
C SER A 53 6.67 0.65 10.87
N ASP A 54 6.78 -0.62 11.29
CA ASP A 54 7.39 -1.02 12.56
C ASP A 54 8.86 -0.58 12.61
N LYS A 55 9.18 0.34 13.54
CA LYS A 55 10.53 0.90 13.70
C LYS A 55 11.45 0.01 14.53
N ASP A 56 10.89 -0.91 15.29
CA ASP A 56 11.66 -1.83 16.15
C ASP A 56 12.08 -3.08 15.39
N SER A 57 11.52 -3.30 14.19
CA SER A 57 11.87 -4.43 13.34
C SER A 57 13.23 -4.22 12.63
N PRO A 58 14.09 -5.25 12.58
CA PRO A 58 15.30 -5.24 11.76
C PRO A 58 15.01 -5.30 10.25
N PHE A 59 13.75 -5.57 9.87
CA PHE A 59 13.30 -5.65 8.48
C PHE A 59 12.50 -4.41 8.09
N PRO A 60 12.70 -3.88 6.87
CA PRO A 60 11.96 -2.72 6.42
C PRO A 60 10.48 -3.05 6.17
N HIS A 61 9.63 -2.05 6.35
CA HIS A 61 8.21 -2.06 5.98
C HIS A 61 7.38 -3.16 6.65
N MET A 62 7.77 -3.60 7.85
CA MET A 62 6.93 -4.50 8.64
C MET A 62 5.66 -3.80 9.10
N LEU A 63 4.59 -4.57 9.32
CA LEU A 63 3.33 -4.02 9.82
C LEU A 63 3.57 -3.30 11.16
N PRO A 64 3.01 -2.10 11.34
CA PRO A 64 3.18 -1.35 12.58
C PRO A 64 2.52 -2.04 13.76
N ASN A 65 2.91 -1.61 14.95
CA ASN A 65 2.36 -2.10 16.21
C ASN A 65 0.84 -1.82 16.31
N TYR A 66 0.11 -2.75 16.93
CA TYR A 66 -1.31 -2.68 17.20
C TYR A 66 -1.74 -1.37 17.88
N ASP A 67 -0.97 -0.91 18.87
CA ASP A 67 -1.30 0.32 19.63
C ASP A 67 -0.99 1.60 18.83
N TYR A 68 -0.06 1.55 17.89
CA TYR A 68 0.30 2.68 17.04
C TYR A 68 -0.76 2.94 15.96
N TRP A 69 -1.25 1.89 15.30
CA TRP A 69 -2.11 1.99 14.12
C TRP A 69 -3.37 2.83 14.34
N PRO A 70 -4.21 2.59 15.38
CA PRO A 70 -5.41 3.37 15.60
C PRO A 70 -5.13 4.85 15.92
N ARG A 71 -4.04 5.15 16.60
CA ARG A 71 -3.64 6.54 16.90
C ARG A 71 -3.19 7.26 15.63
N MET A 72 -2.45 6.59 14.78
CA MET A 72 -2.02 7.13 13.49
C MET A 72 -3.24 7.45 12.62
N LEU A 73 -4.17 6.53 12.42
CA LEU A 73 -5.40 6.78 11.66
C LEU A 73 -6.24 7.91 12.26
N TRP A 74 -6.38 7.92 13.58
CA TRP A 74 -7.07 9.00 14.29
C TRP A 74 -6.42 10.37 14.03
N SER A 75 -5.10 10.44 13.95
CA SER A 75 -4.39 11.69 13.65
C SER A 75 -4.67 12.22 12.24
N PHE A 76 -5.07 11.37 11.32
CA PHE A 76 -5.56 11.72 9.99
C PHE A 76 -7.07 12.02 9.96
N GLY A 77 -7.75 11.98 11.11
CA GLY A 77 -9.20 12.18 11.18
C GLY A 77 -9.99 11.06 10.52
N ILE A 78 -9.48 9.82 10.61
CA ILE A 78 -10.13 8.62 10.06
C ILE A 78 -10.99 7.97 11.12
N GLU A 79 -12.22 7.65 10.73
CA GLU A 79 -13.18 6.87 11.52
C GLU A 79 -13.40 5.48 10.89
N ASN A 80 -13.87 4.51 11.69
CA ASN A 80 -14.06 3.12 11.21
C ASN A 80 -15.03 2.97 10.04
N ASN A 81 -15.97 3.91 9.88
CA ASN A 81 -16.98 3.88 8.83
C ASN A 81 -16.60 4.67 7.56
N ASP A 82 -15.48 5.39 7.59
CA ASP A 82 -15.02 6.13 6.42
C ASP A 82 -14.77 5.19 5.23
N HIS A 83 -15.04 5.66 4.03
CA HIS A 83 -14.54 5.00 2.83
C HIS A 83 -13.19 5.62 2.47
N ILE A 84 -12.14 4.82 2.56
CA ILE A 84 -10.78 5.22 2.22
C ILE A 84 -10.48 4.81 0.78
N VAL A 85 -9.95 5.75 0.00
CA VAL A 85 -9.38 5.47 -1.32
C VAL A 85 -7.88 5.71 -1.26
N VAL A 86 -7.10 4.71 -1.62
CA VAL A 86 -5.64 4.81 -1.66
C VAL A 86 -5.15 4.85 -3.10
N TYR A 87 -4.15 5.68 -3.37
CA TYR A 87 -3.51 5.73 -4.69
C TYR A 87 -2.01 5.95 -4.55
N ASP A 88 -1.29 5.81 -5.64
CA ASP A 88 0.13 6.12 -5.73
C ASP A 88 0.54 6.61 -7.14
N LEU A 89 1.77 7.13 -7.22
CA LEU A 89 2.51 7.40 -8.45
C LEU A 89 3.74 6.47 -8.56
N SER A 90 3.76 5.39 -7.81
CA SER A 90 4.86 4.46 -7.67
C SER A 90 4.90 3.43 -8.81
N ASP A 91 6.10 3.01 -9.19
CA ASP A 91 6.29 1.91 -10.14
C ASP A 91 6.15 0.53 -9.48
N VAL A 92 6.06 0.49 -8.13
CA VAL A 92 5.87 -0.74 -7.35
C VAL A 92 4.47 -0.86 -6.74
N HIS A 93 3.52 0.00 -7.17
CA HIS A 93 2.13 -0.01 -6.69
C HIS A 93 2.02 0.00 -5.16
N SER A 94 2.73 0.94 -4.54
CA SER A 94 2.86 1.02 -3.07
C SER A 94 1.54 1.29 -2.34
N SER A 95 0.52 1.84 -3.02
CA SER A 95 -0.83 1.99 -2.47
C SER A 95 -1.47 0.66 -2.05
N CYS A 96 -1.12 -0.43 -2.73
CA CYS A 96 -1.57 -1.77 -2.36
C CYS A 96 -1.08 -2.18 -0.97
N ARG A 97 0.09 -1.66 -0.53
CA ARG A 97 0.60 -1.90 0.83
C ARG A 97 -0.28 -1.21 1.88
N LEU A 98 -0.67 0.04 1.65
CA LEU A 98 -1.57 0.74 2.57
C LEU A 98 -2.95 0.07 2.59
N TRP A 99 -3.49 -0.33 1.42
CA TRP A 99 -4.73 -1.08 1.34
C TRP A 99 -4.67 -2.37 2.16
N PHE A 100 -3.59 -3.14 2.01
CA PHE A 100 -3.37 -4.37 2.78
C PHE A 100 -3.33 -4.09 4.28
N SER A 101 -2.57 -3.07 4.72
CA SER A 101 -2.46 -2.71 6.12
C SER A 101 -3.82 -2.29 6.71
N LEU A 102 -4.59 -1.47 6.00
CA LEU A 102 -5.95 -1.09 6.40
C LEU A 102 -6.85 -2.32 6.58
N LYS A 103 -6.82 -3.24 5.61
CA LYS A 103 -7.60 -4.49 5.68
C LYS A 103 -7.13 -5.42 6.79
N TYR A 104 -5.83 -5.55 6.99
CA TYR A 104 -5.25 -6.34 8.07
C TYR A 104 -5.72 -5.87 9.43
N PHE A 105 -5.73 -4.55 9.67
CA PHE A 105 -6.21 -3.94 10.91
C PHE A 105 -7.74 -3.74 10.96
N GLY A 106 -8.48 -4.36 10.05
CA GLY A 106 -9.94 -4.50 10.13
C GLY A 106 -10.74 -3.36 9.49
N HIS A 107 -10.11 -2.42 8.77
CA HIS A 107 -10.85 -1.37 8.07
C HIS A 107 -11.62 -1.95 6.87
N GLN A 108 -12.96 -1.86 6.90
CA GLN A 108 -13.79 -2.56 5.92
C GLN A 108 -13.89 -1.84 4.57
N LYS A 109 -14.09 -0.52 4.59
CA LYS A 109 -14.37 0.29 3.40
C LYS A 109 -13.09 0.92 2.85
N VAL A 110 -12.26 0.14 2.18
CA VAL A 110 -11.05 0.63 1.51
C VAL A 110 -10.99 0.15 0.07
N SER A 111 -10.61 1.05 -0.83
CA SER A 111 -10.45 0.79 -2.26
C SER A 111 -9.12 1.35 -2.77
N VAL A 112 -8.56 0.70 -3.79
CA VAL A 112 -7.42 1.22 -4.56
C VAL A 112 -7.94 1.96 -5.79
N LEU A 113 -7.37 3.12 -6.09
CA LEU A 113 -7.65 3.86 -7.31
C LEU A 113 -7.04 3.14 -8.50
N ASP A 114 -7.85 2.58 -9.37
CA ASP A 114 -7.40 1.85 -10.54
C ASP A 114 -6.72 2.77 -11.55
N GLY A 115 -5.46 2.52 -11.83
CA GLY A 115 -4.60 3.36 -12.64
C GLY A 115 -3.83 4.44 -11.85
N GLY A 116 -4.14 4.63 -10.57
CA GLY A 116 -3.42 5.55 -9.67
C GLY A 116 -3.32 6.98 -10.19
N MET A 117 -2.29 7.71 -9.72
CA MET A 117 -2.02 9.08 -10.15
C MET A 117 -1.64 9.17 -11.62
N LYS A 118 -0.98 8.15 -12.20
CA LYS A 118 -0.62 8.14 -13.63
C LYS A 118 -1.85 8.31 -14.52
N LYS A 119 -2.89 7.52 -14.27
CA LYS A 119 -4.14 7.59 -15.04
C LYS A 119 -4.89 8.90 -14.77
N TRP A 120 -4.94 9.36 -13.52
CA TRP A 120 -5.55 10.64 -13.14
C TRP A 120 -4.98 11.81 -13.95
N LEU A 121 -3.64 11.88 -14.05
CA LEU A 121 -2.94 12.91 -14.82
C LEU A 121 -3.17 12.75 -16.33
N LYS A 122 -3.13 11.52 -16.86
CA LYS A 122 -3.38 11.24 -18.28
C LYS A 122 -4.77 11.69 -18.74
N GLU A 123 -5.74 11.62 -17.84
CA GLU A 123 -7.10 12.11 -18.07
C GLU A 123 -7.26 13.62 -17.82
N SER A 124 -6.16 14.35 -17.59
CA SER A 124 -6.15 15.80 -17.32
C SER A 124 -7.08 16.22 -16.19
N ARG A 125 -7.27 15.36 -15.20
CA ARG A 125 -8.12 15.67 -14.04
C ARG A 125 -7.43 16.67 -13.13
N PHE A 126 -8.25 17.45 -12.44
CA PHE A 126 -7.76 18.50 -11.56
C PHE A 126 -6.89 17.94 -10.43
N THR A 127 -5.78 18.63 -10.16
CA THR A 127 -4.85 18.33 -9.06
C THR A 127 -4.67 19.57 -8.17
N ASN A 128 -4.24 19.34 -6.94
CA ASN A 128 -3.97 20.39 -5.97
C ASN A 128 -2.52 20.27 -5.46
N ASN A 129 -1.98 21.38 -4.96
CA ASN A 129 -0.73 21.46 -4.21
C ASN A 129 -0.93 22.12 -2.83
N LYS A 130 -2.19 22.37 -2.45
CA LYS A 130 -2.54 22.95 -1.15
C LYS A 130 -2.69 21.86 -0.12
N ILE A 131 -1.78 21.84 0.84
CA ILE A 131 -1.81 20.90 1.97
C ILE A 131 -2.75 21.46 3.04
N ASN A 132 -3.59 20.59 3.59
CA ASN A 132 -4.25 20.91 4.84
C ASN A 132 -3.22 20.79 5.98
N LYS A 133 -2.73 21.93 6.46
CA LYS A 133 -1.62 22.03 7.42
C LYS A 133 -1.94 21.41 8.80
N ASP A 134 -3.20 21.12 9.08
CA ASP A 134 -3.65 20.64 10.39
C ASP A 134 -3.80 19.10 10.42
N ILE A 135 -3.71 18.43 9.28
CA ILE A 135 -3.84 16.98 9.18
C ILE A 135 -2.45 16.32 9.21
N GLY A 136 -2.27 15.35 10.08
CA GLY A 136 -1.03 14.56 10.18
C GLY A 136 0.11 15.22 10.97
N LYS A 137 -0.09 16.42 11.53
CA LYS A 137 0.91 17.17 12.33
C LYS A 137 1.00 16.78 13.79
N PHE A 138 0.46 15.65 14.19
CA PHE A 138 0.69 15.21 15.55
C PHE A 138 2.16 14.83 15.72
N SER A 139 2.86 15.48 16.65
CA SER A 139 4.16 15.01 17.08
C SER A 139 4.02 13.58 17.62
N TYR A 140 5.07 12.80 17.55
CA TYR A 140 5.07 11.43 18.11
C TYR A 140 4.58 11.40 19.58
N ILE A 141 4.87 12.45 20.34
CA ILE A 141 4.49 12.61 21.75
C ILE A 141 2.98 12.88 21.90
N ASP A 142 2.41 13.73 21.04
CA ASP A 142 0.96 14.02 21.05
C ASP A 142 0.13 12.81 20.61
N LYS A 143 0.68 12.00 19.69
CA LYS A 143 0.06 10.73 19.23
C LYS A 143 -0.06 9.69 20.36
N ILE A 144 0.87 9.67 21.32
CA ILE A 144 0.86 8.69 22.42
C ILE A 144 -0.22 9.01 23.44
N ASN A 145 -0.51 10.29 23.69
CA ASN A 145 -1.41 10.73 24.76
C ASN A 145 -2.89 10.85 24.36
N THR A 146 -3.22 10.77 23.08
CA THR A 146 -4.61 10.89 22.62
C THR A 146 -5.26 9.51 22.56
N LYS A 147 -6.32 9.29 23.37
CA LYS A 147 -7.13 8.06 23.25
C LYS A 147 -7.83 8.06 21.90
N SER A 148 -7.35 7.22 20.99
CA SER A 148 -8.01 7.01 19.70
C SER A 148 -9.40 6.40 19.90
N LYS A 149 -10.39 6.92 19.16
CA LYS A 149 -11.72 6.29 19.05
C LYS A 149 -11.76 5.23 17.94
N TYR A 150 -10.73 5.16 17.11
CA TYR A 150 -10.63 4.17 16.03
C TYR A 150 -10.44 2.77 16.63
N LYS A 151 -11.28 1.84 16.22
CA LYS A 151 -11.24 0.44 16.69
C LYS A 151 -10.51 -0.42 15.67
N VAL A 152 -9.61 -1.25 16.15
CA VAL A 152 -8.79 -2.18 15.37
C VAL A 152 -9.25 -3.60 15.62
N SER A 153 -9.22 -4.43 14.59
CA SER A 153 -9.44 -5.87 14.65
C SER A 153 -8.47 -6.54 13.67
N GLU A 154 -7.38 -7.13 14.17
CA GLU A 154 -6.35 -7.73 13.34
C GLU A 154 -6.82 -9.04 12.70
N ASN A 155 -6.54 -9.17 11.41
CA ASN A 155 -6.77 -10.40 10.64
C ASN A 155 -5.48 -11.24 10.62
N PHE A 156 -5.15 -11.90 11.70
CA PHE A 156 -3.91 -12.67 11.86
C PHE A 156 -3.68 -13.73 10.78
N ASP A 157 -4.73 -14.28 10.21
CA ASP A 157 -4.61 -15.29 9.14
C ASP A 157 -4.06 -14.72 7.83
N TRP A 158 -4.06 -13.40 7.65
CA TRP A 158 -3.55 -12.74 6.46
C TRP A 158 -2.02 -12.66 6.44
N VAL A 159 -1.37 -12.90 7.57
CA VAL A 159 0.09 -12.89 7.68
C VAL A 159 0.59 -14.26 8.09
N LYS A 160 1.49 -14.83 7.30
CA LYS A 160 2.15 -16.09 7.60
C LYS A 160 3.56 -15.84 8.10
N LYS A 161 3.94 -16.46 9.20
CA LYS A 161 5.28 -16.41 9.77
C LYS A 161 6.20 -17.40 9.05
N LYS A 162 7.51 -17.19 9.18
CA LYS A 162 8.56 -18.03 8.58
C LYS A 162 8.37 -19.52 8.90
N GLU A 163 8.00 -19.84 10.14
CA GLU A 163 7.77 -21.22 10.60
C GLU A 163 6.61 -21.86 9.82
N GLN A 164 5.51 -21.12 9.61
CA GLN A 164 4.35 -21.59 8.84
C GLN A 164 4.70 -21.79 7.34
N ILE A 165 5.56 -20.95 6.78
CA ILE A 165 6.06 -21.14 5.41
C ILE A 165 6.94 -22.39 5.33
N ASN A 166 7.84 -22.61 6.30
CA ASN A 166 8.68 -23.80 6.35
C ASN A 166 7.85 -25.09 6.47
N ASP A 167 6.79 -25.07 7.27
CA ASP A 167 5.87 -26.21 7.38
C ASP A 167 5.11 -26.44 6.07
N ASN A 168 4.73 -25.35 5.37
CA ASN A 168 4.03 -25.44 4.10
C ASN A 168 4.89 -26.06 2.99
N ILE A 169 6.21 -25.84 2.99
CA ILE A 169 7.13 -26.48 2.03
C ILE A 169 7.05 -28.01 2.12
N LYS A 170 6.84 -28.55 3.34
CA LYS A 170 6.77 -30.00 3.60
C LYS A 170 5.36 -30.56 3.37
N ASN A 171 4.35 -29.81 3.82
CA ASN A 171 2.99 -30.33 3.98
C ASN A 171 1.99 -29.79 2.94
N ASN A 172 2.39 -28.80 2.12
CA ASN A 172 1.58 -28.21 1.05
C ASN A 172 0.17 -27.78 1.50
N LEU A 173 0.08 -27.11 2.65
CA LEU A 173 -1.18 -26.73 3.32
C LEU A 173 -1.90 -25.60 2.58
N PHE A 174 -1.16 -24.75 1.84
CA PHE A 174 -1.70 -23.65 1.05
C PHE A 174 -0.79 -23.33 -0.16
N THR A 175 -1.37 -22.73 -1.18
CA THR A 175 -0.60 -22.24 -2.34
C THR A 175 0.18 -21.01 -1.94
N LEU A 176 1.50 -21.05 -2.13
CA LEU A 176 2.39 -19.91 -1.97
C LEU A 176 2.61 -19.25 -3.33
N VAL A 177 2.33 -17.95 -3.42
CA VAL A 177 2.55 -17.15 -4.63
C VAL A 177 3.62 -16.11 -4.36
N ASP A 178 4.60 -16.03 -5.27
CA ASP A 178 5.65 -15.01 -5.26
C ASP A 178 5.37 -13.99 -6.37
N ALA A 179 5.32 -12.71 -6.02
CA ALA A 179 4.97 -11.62 -6.92
C ALA A 179 6.18 -10.87 -7.51
N ILE A 180 7.41 -11.39 -7.31
CA ILE A 180 8.63 -10.81 -7.89
C ILE A 180 8.71 -11.12 -9.40
N SER A 181 9.63 -10.43 -10.12
CA SER A 181 9.82 -10.70 -11.56
C SER A 181 10.30 -12.13 -11.82
N HIS A 182 10.05 -12.63 -13.02
CA HIS A 182 10.44 -13.98 -13.44
C HIS A 182 11.95 -14.24 -13.25
N GLU A 183 12.79 -13.28 -13.65
CA GLU A 183 14.24 -13.42 -13.55
C GLU A 183 14.73 -13.52 -12.11
N ARG A 184 14.10 -12.77 -11.19
CA ARG A 184 14.41 -12.87 -9.76
C ARG A 184 13.94 -14.20 -9.18
N PHE A 185 12.74 -14.64 -9.53
CA PHE A 185 12.17 -15.90 -9.10
C PHE A 185 13.04 -17.09 -9.54
N GLU A 186 13.56 -17.06 -10.76
CA GLU A 186 14.45 -18.07 -11.32
C GLU A 186 15.90 -17.95 -10.83
N GLY A 187 16.23 -16.92 -10.05
CA GLY A 187 17.58 -16.69 -9.53
C GLY A 187 18.59 -16.19 -10.57
N LYS A 188 18.12 -15.69 -11.72
CA LYS A 188 18.97 -15.23 -12.83
C LYS A 188 19.61 -13.87 -12.60
N VAL A 189 19.01 -13.05 -11.73
CA VAL A 189 19.48 -11.69 -11.41
C VAL A 189 19.67 -11.51 -9.90
N GLU A 190 20.45 -10.49 -9.52
CA GLU A 190 20.66 -10.15 -8.13
C GLU A 190 19.40 -9.54 -7.49
N GLU A 191 19.26 -9.75 -6.18
CA GLU A 191 18.20 -9.09 -5.42
C GLU A 191 18.51 -7.58 -5.27
N PRO A 192 17.48 -6.70 -5.37
CA PRO A 192 17.67 -5.24 -5.22
C PRO A 192 18.22 -4.82 -3.85
N ARG A 193 18.02 -5.65 -2.83
CA ARG A 193 18.56 -5.43 -1.47
C ARG A 193 19.78 -6.30 -1.23
N PRO A 194 20.84 -5.77 -0.61
CA PRO A 194 22.04 -6.54 -0.34
C PRO A 194 21.77 -7.68 0.64
N ASN A 195 22.60 -8.71 0.57
CA ASN A 195 22.58 -9.87 1.47
C ASN A 195 21.33 -10.76 1.39
N LEU A 196 20.51 -10.63 0.36
CA LEU A 196 19.44 -11.57 0.08
C LEU A 196 19.90 -12.65 -0.90
N ARG A 197 19.43 -13.87 -0.68
CA ARG A 197 19.68 -14.98 -1.61
C ARG A 197 18.76 -14.85 -2.83
N LYS A 198 19.27 -15.18 -3.99
CA LYS A 198 18.51 -15.31 -5.24
C LYS A 198 17.52 -16.45 -5.21
N GLY A 199 16.50 -16.35 -6.04
CA GLY A 199 15.52 -17.39 -6.24
C GLY A 199 14.29 -17.26 -5.37
N CYS A 200 13.57 -18.34 -5.20
CA CYS A 200 12.24 -18.37 -4.57
C CYS A 200 12.16 -19.37 -3.43
N VAL A 201 11.05 -19.33 -2.71
CA VAL A 201 10.70 -20.36 -1.72
C VAL A 201 10.31 -21.65 -2.46
N PRO A 202 10.85 -22.82 -2.10
CA PRO A 202 10.50 -24.10 -2.74
C PRO A 202 9.00 -24.33 -2.78
N GLY A 203 8.47 -24.72 -3.94
CA GLY A 203 7.04 -25.00 -4.15
C GLY A 203 6.16 -23.76 -4.37
N SER A 204 6.72 -22.54 -4.34
CA SER A 204 5.97 -21.33 -4.69
C SER A 204 5.69 -21.25 -6.20
N LYS A 205 4.57 -20.58 -6.54
CA LYS A 205 4.21 -20.21 -7.90
C LYS A 205 4.57 -18.75 -8.14
N ASN A 206 5.10 -18.44 -9.31
CA ASN A 206 5.39 -17.04 -9.66
C ASN A 206 4.22 -16.41 -10.40
N ILE A 207 3.75 -15.28 -9.89
CA ILE A 207 2.79 -14.39 -10.55
C ILE A 207 3.33 -12.97 -10.35
N PRO A 208 4.19 -12.47 -11.23
CA PRO A 208 4.73 -11.13 -11.12
C PRO A 208 3.61 -10.09 -11.03
N PHE A 209 3.71 -9.16 -10.08
CA PHE A 209 2.67 -8.14 -9.94
C PHE A 209 2.51 -7.28 -11.21
N GLN A 210 3.59 -7.09 -11.96
CA GLN A 210 3.58 -6.36 -13.23
C GLN A 210 2.72 -7.05 -14.29
N ASP A 211 2.64 -8.38 -14.27
CA ASP A 211 1.80 -9.13 -15.20
C ASP A 211 0.31 -8.95 -14.92
N CYS A 212 -0.05 -8.47 -13.74
CA CYS A 212 -1.43 -8.19 -13.37
C CYS A 212 -1.92 -6.79 -13.82
N VAL A 213 -1.03 -5.96 -14.37
CA VAL A 213 -1.31 -4.57 -14.72
C VAL A 213 -1.11 -4.34 -16.22
N ASP A 214 -2.01 -3.56 -16.82
CA ASP A 214 -1.83 -3.03 -18.17
C ASP A 214 -0.85 -1.83 -18.10
N LEU A 215 0.30 -1.95 -18.71
CA LEU A 215 1.38 -0.96 -18.65
C LEU A 215 1.04 0.36 -19.35
N VAL A 216 0.07 0.38 -20.26
CA VAL A 216 -0.35 1.59 -21.00
C VAL A 216 -1.31 2.43 -20.18
N THR A 217 -2.26 1.77 -19.54
CA THR A 217 -3.31 2.43 -18.73
C THR A 217 -2.98 2.49 -17.25
N ASN A 218 -2.00 1.70 -16.80
CA ASN A 218 -1.64 1.47 -15.40
C ASN A 218 -2.79 0.91 -14.56
N THR A 219 -3.80 0.32 -15.19
CA THR A 219 -4.95 -0.30 -14.53
C THR A 219 -4.75 -1.80 -14.35
N PHE A 220 -5.44 -2.41 -13.41
CA PHE A 220 -5.48 -3.86 -13.33
C PHE A 220 -6.09 -4.46 -14.61
N LYS A 221 -5.50 -5.54 -15.09
CA LYS A 221 -6.03 -6.35 -16.19
C LYS A 221 -7.39 -6.92 -15.82
N LYS A 222 -8.22 -7.17 -16.84
CA LYS A 222 -9.51 -7.83 -16.65
C LYS A 222 -9.31 -9.28 -16.19
N LYS A 223 -10.28 -9.82 -15.45
CA LYS A 223 -10.24 -11.21 -14.98
C LYS A 223 -9.95 -12.21 -16.11
N SER A 224 -10.50 -11.99 -17.30
CA SER A 224 -10.28 -12.85 -18.49
C SER A 224 -8.84 -12.82 -19.02
N GLU A 225 -8.02 -11.84 -18.63
CA GLU A 225 -6.62 -11.69 -19.04
C GLU A 225 -5.66 -12.20 -17.97
N LEU A 226 -6.18 -12.55 -16.78
CA LEU A 226 -5.43 -13.05 -15.62
C LEU A 226 -5.60 -14.56 -15.39
N ILE A 227 -6.33 -15.25 -16.28
CA ILE A 227 -6.62 -16.70 -16.18
C ILE A 227 -5.87 -17.45 -17.28
#